data_c46b03f75002015c4b1420e98c87c651
#
_entry.id   c46b03f75002015c4b1420e98c87c651
#
_cell.length_a   1.000
_cell.length_b   1.000
_cell.length_c   1.000
_cell.angle_alpha   90.00
_cell.angle_beta   90.00
_cell.angle_gamma   90.00
#
_symmetry.space_group_name_H-M   'P 1'
#
loop_
_entity.id
_entity.type
_entity.pdbx_description
1 polymer ?
#
loop_
_entity_poly.entity_id
_entity_poly.type
_entity_poly.pdbx_seq_one_letter_code
_entity_poly.pdbx_strand_id
1 'polypeptide(L)'
;MRYKIIFCFILFFSTQNIYSSDSISRKIDRNFYKFLAVEGVVLTGAISYLKNEWYSDKKRVPFHFYNDLKGWNQIDKLGHFYAAYLESTVGYSLMKKFNFSENQALYLGGSQGLILETPIEFFDAYYEGWGFSVSDMVANTLGSVFFIAQQKYFGEQVIMPKLSFSRSRYARTAYGLLGKNNLLSEFVYDYNGYTYWFSFSPKNVFRINKLPDWLNLALGYGADGMLGEFE
;
A
#
# COMPACT_ATOMS: atom_id res chain seq x y z
N MET A 1 8.45 33.43 -7.78
CA MET A 1 7.56 32.84 -8.79
C MET A 1 7.00 31.56 -8.22
N ARG A 2 5.71 31.52 -7.85
CA ARG A 2 5.06 30.33 -7.27
C ARG A 2 4.59 29.45 -8.43
N TYR A 3 5.32 28.39 -8.72
CA TYR A 3 4.82 27.34 -9.61
C TYR A 3 3.79 26.51 -8.87
N LYS A 4 2.53 26.67 -9.26
CA LYS A 4 1.48 25.70 -8.89
C LYS A 4 1.71 24.46 -9.75
N ILE A 5 2.31 23.42 -9.17
CA ILE A 5 2.39 22.11 -9.81
C ILE A 5 0.99 21.50 -9.67
N ILE A 6 0.19 21.64 -10.73
CA ILE A 6 -1.05 20.88 -10.88
C ILE A 6 -0.63 19.51 -11.41
N PHE A 7 -0.65 18.51 -10.54
CA PHE A 7 -0.50 17.11 -10.95
C PHE A 7 -1.79 16.70 -11.66
N CYS A 8 -1.80 16.80 -13.00
CA CYS A 8 -2.80 16.11 -13.80
C CYS A 8 -2.45 14.63 -13.84
N PHE A 9 -3.14 13.80 -13.05
CA PHE A 9 -3.20 12.37 -13.26
C PHE A 9 -3.92 12.12 -14.59
N ILE A 10 -3.17 11.94 -15.66
CA ILE A 10 -3.72 11.46 -16.92
C ILE A 10 -3.88 9.95 -16.79
N LEU A 11 -5.07 9.52 -16.38
CA LEU A 11 -5.49 8.15 -16.54
C LEU A 11 -5.62 7.88 -18.05
N PHE A 12 -4.67 7.16 -18.61
CA PHE A 12 -4.76 6.64 -19.97
C PHE A 12 -5.84 5.54 -20.00
N PHE A 13 -7.09 5.96 -20.20
CA PHE A 13 -8.11 5.03 -20.63
C PHE A 13 -8.03 4.90 -22.15
N SER A 14 -7.60 3.74 -22.65
CA SER A 14 -7.89 3.35 -24.01
C SER A 14 -9.43 3.19 -24.11
N THR A 15 -10.09 4.15 -24.74
CA THR A 15 -11.49 4.06 -25.12
C THR A 15 -11.63 2.97 -26.19
N GLN A 16 -11.79 1.74 -25.77
CA GLN A 16 -12.39 0.72 -26.63
C GLN A 16 -13.88 1.03 -26.70
N ASN A 17 -14.36 1.31 -27.91
CA ASN A 17 -15.75 1.55 -28.21
C ASN A 17 -16.63 0.40 -27.70
N ILE A 18 -17.19 0.55 -26.51
CA ILE A 18 -18.24 -0.32 -26.02
C ILE A 18 -19.56 0.37 -26.42
N TYR A 19 -20.12 0.00 -27.53
CA TYR A 19 -21.51 0.29 -27.85
C TYR A 19 -22.40 -0.52 -26.91
N SER A 20 -22.76 0.09 -25.78
CA SER A 20 -23.73 -0.45 -24.83
C SER A 20 -24.87 0.55 -24.69
N SER A 21 -26.09 0.05 -24.49
CA SER A 21 -27.29 0.87 -24.39
C SER A 21 -27.13 2.00 -23.36
N ASP A 22 -27.66 3.18 -23.65
CA ASP A 22 -27.53 4.42 -22.85
C ASP A 22 -27.76 4.25 -21.33
N SER A 23 -28.60 3.31 -20.92
CA SER A 23 -28.90 3.06 -19.50
C SER A 23 -27.75 2.35 -18.77
N ILE A 24 -27.04 1.44 -19.41
CA ILE A 24 -25.87 0.74 -18.84
C ILE A 24 -24.68 1.68 -18.78
N SER A 25 -24.45 2.47 -19.81
CA SER A 25 -23.39 3.48 -19.85
C SER A 25 -23.53 4.49 -18.69
N ARG A 26 -24.72 5.06 -18.49
CA ARG A 26 -24.97 6.01 -17.37
C ARG A 26 -24.78 5.37 -15.97
N LYS A 27 -25.09 4.09 -15.81
CA LYS A 27 -24.92 3.38 -14.53
C LYS A 27 -23.45 3.13 -14.24
N ILE A 28 -22.68 2.75 -15.23
CA ILE A 28 -21.21 2.57 -15.11
C ILE A 28 -20.56 3.89 -14.78
N ASP A 29 -20.87 4.98 -15.50
CA ASP A 29 -20.33 6.29 -15.24
C ASP A 29 -20.59 6.77 -13.81
N ARG A 30 -21.82 6.63 -13.30
CA ARG A 30 -22.17 7.02 -11.94
C ARG A 30 -21.39 6.22 -10.87
N ASN A 31 -21.21 4.93 -11.06
CA ASN A 31 -20.48 4.09 -10.13
C ASN A 31 -18.97 4.38 -10.18
N PHE A 32 -18.45 4.67 -11.36
CA PHE A 32 -17.08 5.10 -11.55
C PHE A 32 -16.78 6.43 -10.81
N TYR A 33 -17.65 7.43 -10.96
CA TYR A 33 -17.49 8.69 -10.21
C TYR A 33 -17.59 8.50 -8.70
N LYS A 34 -18.43 7.59 -8.21
CA LYS A 34 -18.48 7.26 -6.77
C LYS A 34 -17.18 6.62 -6.30
N PHE A 35 -16.64 5.68 -7.07
CA PHE A 35 -15.36 5.05 -6.78
C PHE A 35 -14.25 6.10 -6.73
N LEU A 36 -14.12 6.96 -7.75
CA LEU A 36 -13.14 8.03 -7.78
C LEU A 36 -13.30 9.03 -6.62
N ALA A 37 -14.54 9.31 -6.20
CA ALA A 37 -14.78 10.19 -5.07
C ALA A 37 -14.27 9.59 -3.75
N VAL A 38 -14.49 8.29 -3.53
CA VAL A 38 -13.97 7.58 -2.35
C VAL A 38 -12.44 7.56 -2.37
N GLU A 39 -11.84 7.14 -3.50
CA GLU A 39 -10.39 7.12 -3.67
C GLU A 39 -9.78 8.52 -3.51
N GLY A 40 -10.40 9.55 -4.09
CA GLY A 40 -9.95 10.93 -3.96
C GLY A 40 -9.95 11.45 -2.52
N VAL A 41 -10.96 11.08 -1.73
CA VAL A 41 -11.03 11.43 -0.30
C VAL A 41 -9.94 10.70 0.48
N VAL A 42 -9.78 9.41 0.26
CA VAL A 42 -8.75 8.58 0.94
C VAL A 42 -7.35 9.10 0.60
N LEU A 43 -7.05 9.27 -0.69
CA LEU A 43 -5.75 9.74 -1.15
C LEU A 43 -5.43 11.16 -0.62
N THR A 44 -6.41 12.07 -0.68
CA THR A 44 -6.22 13.45 -0.16
C THR A 44 -5.96 13.44 1.34
N GLY A 45 -6.71 12.62 2.09
CA GLY A 45 -6.51 12.45 3.53
C GLY A 45 -5.14 11.88 3.87
N ALA A 46 -4.73 10.82 3.18
CA ALA A 46 -3.43 10.18 3.35
C ALA A 46 -2.27 11.14 3.02
N ILE A 47 -2.30 11.79 1.85
CA ILE A 47 -1.26 12.75 1.46
C ILE A 47 -1.21 13.94 2.43
N SER A 48 -2.36 14.44 2.90
CA SER A 48 -2.39 15.54 3.86
C SER A 48 -1.78 15.15 5.20
N TYR A 49 -2.05 13.93 5.67
CA TYR A 49 -1.47 13.38 6.89
C TYR A 49 0.06 13.19 6.74
N LEU A 50 0.49 12.51 5.69
CA LEU A 50 1.91 12.25 5.43
C LEU A 50 2.68 13.55 5.22
N LYS A 51 2.10 14.55 4.54
CA LYS A 51 2.72 15.85 4.37
C LYS A 51 3.04 16.52 5.70
N ASN A 52 2.15 16.42 6.67
CA ASN A 52 2.35 17.02 7.99
C ASN A 52 3.30 16.20 8.86
N GLU A 53 3.26 14.87 8.75
CA GLU A 53 4.05 13.99 9.60
C GLU A 53 5.48 13.79 9.06
N TRP A 54 5.64 13.59 7.75
CA TRP A 54 6.94 13.25 7.15
C TRP A 54 7.69 14.44 6.57
N TYR A 55 6.97 15.41 5.95
CA TYR A 55 7.62 16.44 5.12
C TYR A 55 7.66 17.83 5.75
N SER A 56 6.95 18.06 6.87
CA SER A 56 6.85 19.42 7.47
C SER A 56 8.19 20.02 7.82
N ASP A 57 9.10 19.19 8.33
CA ASP A 57 10.41 19.59 8.87
C ASP A 57 11.56 19.29 7.91
N LYS A 58 11.25 18.85 6.69
CA LYS A 58 12.25 18.46 5.69
C LYS A 58 12.45 19.55 4.64
N LYS A 59 13.70 19.72 4.24
CA LYS A 59 14.08 20.65 3.17
C LYS A 59 13.73 20.05 1.79
N ARG A 60 13.14 20.86 0.92
CA ARG A 60 12.93 20.47 -0.48
C ARG A 60 14.25 20.55 -1.26
N VAL A 61 14.48 19.52 -2.04
CA VAL A 61 15.65 19.37 -2.95
C VAL A 61 15.19 19.02 -4.36
N PRO A 62 16.05 19.11 -5.39
CA PRO A 62 15.72 18.56 -6.71
C PRO A 62 15.45 17.07 -6.66
N PHE A 63 14.67 16.58 -7.65
CA PHE A 63 14.41 15.14 -7.80
C PHE A 63 15.70 14.33 -7.74
N HIS A 64 15.72 13.30 -6.91
CA HIS A 64 16.85 12.37 -6.80
C HIS A 64 16.38 10.96 -6.45
N PHE A 65 17.22 9.99 -6.83
CA PHE A 65 17.04 8.59 -6.44
C PHE A 65 17.72 8.34 -5.11
N TYR A 66 17.15 7.41 -4.34
CA TYR A 66 17.71 6.96 -3.06
C TYR A 66 17.78 5.44 -3.03
N ASN A 67 18.88 4.88 -2.56
CA ASN A 67 19.06 3.45 -2.44
C ASN A 67 18.96 3.02 -0.98
N ASP A 68 17.79 2.67 -0.58
CA ASP A 68 17.42 2.19 0.75
C ASP A 68 17.21 0.66 0.81
N LEU A 69 17.69 -0.07 -0.20
CA LEU A 69 17.51 -1.52 -0.31
C LEU A 69 17.96 -2.27 0.96
N LYS A 70 18.91 -1.75 1.71
CA LYS A 70 19.40 -2.34 2.96
C LYS A 70 18.83 -1.66 4.21
N GLY A 71 17.99 -0.62 4.03
CA GLY A 71 17.42 0.14 5.12
C GLY A 71 16.48 -0.66 6.01
N TRP A 72 16.41 -0.29 7.26
CA TRP A 72 15.46 -0.80 8.26
C TRP A 72 15.34 -2.32 8.32
N ASN A 73 16.41 -3.06 8.05
CA ASN A 73 16.40 -4.52 8.00
C ASN A 73 15.26 -5.10 7.17
N GLN A 74 14.91 -4.46 6.06
CA GLN A 74 13.81 -4.81 5.13
C GLN A 74 12.39 -4.67 5.69
N ILE A 75 12.20 -4.18 6.91
CA ILE A 75 10.87 -3.94 7.49
C ILE A 75 10.10 -2.93 6.64
N ASP A 76 10.78 -1.91 6.15
CA ASP A 76 10.22 -0.91 5.25
C ASP A 76 9.69 -1.53 3.95
N LYS A 77 10.49 -2.38 3.28
CA LYS A 77 10.08 -3.07 2.04
C LYS A 77 8.89 -4.00 2.25
N LEU A 78 8.83 -4.66 3.42
CA LEU A 78 7.65 -5.43 3.80
C LEU A 78 6.45 -4.53 4.07
N GLY A 79 6.68 -3.31 4.57
CA GLY A 79 5.66 -2.29 4.73
C GLY A 79 5.02 -1.90 3.41
N HIS A 80 5.82 -1.52 2.44
CA HIS A 80 5.39 -1.19 1.08
C HIS A 80 4.64 -2.36 0.42
N PHE A 81 5.18 -3.57 0.51
CA PHE A 81 4.50 -4.76 0.00
C PHE A 81 3.13 -4.98 0.67
N TYR A 82 3.08 -4.88 2.00
CA TYR A 82 1.85 -5.09 2.76
C TYR A 82 0.81 -4.01 2.49
N ALA A 83 1.21 -2.74 2.48
CA ALA A 83 0.34 -1.61 2.17
C ALA A 83 -0.27 -1.76 0.77
N ALA A 84 0.55 -2.01 -0.24
CA ALA A 84 0.09 -2.22 -1.61
C ALA A 84 -0.83 -3.44 -1.76
N TYR A 85 -0.57 -4.54 -1.05
CA TYR A 85 -1.47 -5.69 -1.01
C TYR A 85 -2.82 -5.34 -0.37
N LEU A 86 -2.82 -4.64 0.77
CA LEU A 86 -4.02 -4.24 1.48
C LEU A 86 -4.88 -3.28 0.66
N GLU A 87 -4.27 -2.26 0.07
CA GLU A 87 -4.93 -1.29 -0.78
C GLU A 87 -5.53 -1.94 -2.04
N SER A 88 -4.82 -2.88 -2.64
CA SER A 88 -5.32 -3.71 -3.75
C SER A 88 -6.53 -4.55 -3.34
N THR A 89 -6.51 -5.12 -2.14
CA THR A 89 -7.65 -5.87 -1.57
C THR A 89 -8.87 -4.97 -1.37
N VAL A 90 -8.65 -3.77 -0.83
CA VAL A 90 -9.69 -2.77 -0.62
C VAL A 90 -10.23 -2.26 -1.96
N GLY A 91 -9.36 -1.90 -2.89
CA GLY A 91 -9.72 -1.40 -4.21
C GLY A 91 -10.57 -2.41 -5.00
N TYR A 92 -10.15 -3.69 -5.02
CA TYR A 92 -10.94 -4.77 -5.61
C TYR A 92 -12.34 -4.86 -4.97
N SER A 93 -12.40 -4.89 -3.64
CA SER A 93 -13.64 -5.01 -2.88
C SER A 93 -14.59 -3.84 -3.12
N LEU A 94 -14.06 -2.62 -3.16
CA LEU A 94 -14.82 -1.41 -3.47
C LEU A 94 -15.37 -1.45 -4.90
N MET A 95 -14.57 -1.82 -5.89
CA MET A 95 -15.03 -1.93 -7.26
C MET A 95 -16.12 -2.99 -7.40
N LYS A 96 -15.99 -4.14 -6.73
CA LYS A 96 -17.07 -5.15 -6.67
C LYS A 96 -18.33 -4.59 -6.04
N LYS A 97 -18.22 -3.86 -4.95
CA LYS A 97 -19.35 -3.20 -4.27
C LYS A 97 -20.05 -2.16 -5.18
N PHE A 98 -19.31 -1.51 -6.05
CA PHE A 98 -19.86 -0.56 -7.03
C PHE A 98 -20.33 -1.24 -8.34
N ASN A 99 -20.42 -2.57 -8.37
CA ASN A 99 -20.87 -3.37 -9.49
C ASN A 99 -20.03 -3.24 -10.77
N PHE A 100 -18.72 -3.06 -10.63
CA PHE A 100 -17.80 -3.26 -11.76
C PHE A 100 -17.69 -4.74 -12.13
N SER A 101 -17.32 -5.00 -13.37
CA SER A 101 -17.07 -6.37 -13.83
C SER A 101 -15.90 -7.00 -13.06
N GLU A 102 -15.85 -8.35 -13.03
CA GLU A 102 -14.77 -9.08 -12.37
C GLU A 102 -13.39 -8.65 -12.88
N ASN A 103 -13.23 -8.54 -14.21
CA ASN A 103 -11.96 -8.12 -14.80
C ASN A 103 -11.56 -6.69 -14.43
N GLN A 104 -12.53 -5.77 -14.39
CA GLN A 104 -12.27 -4.39 -13.97
C GLN A 104 -11.85 -4.35 -12.49
N ALA A 105 -12.59 -5.03 -11.63
CA ALA A 105 -12.25 -5.09 -10.21
C ALA A 105 -10.88 -5.76 -9.99
N LEU A 106 -10.61 -6.86 -10.68
CA LEU A 106 -9.35 -7.59 -10.56
C LEU A 106 -8.14 -6.75 -10.97
N TYR A 107 -8.19 -6.13 -12.15
CA TYR A 107 -7.01 -5.43 -12.66
C TYR A 107 -6.92 -3.98 -12.21
N LEU A 108 -8.01 -3.20 -12.23
CA LEU A 108 -7.97 -1.81 -11.78
C LEU A 108 -8.01 -1.71 -10.25
N GLY A 109 -8.92 -2.43 -9.59
CA GLY A 109 -8.99 -2.48 -8.15
C GLY A 109 -7.77 -3.16 -7.53
N GLY A 110 -7.35 -4.29 -8.12
CA GLY A 110 -6.15 -5.01 -7.68
C GLY A 110 -4.83 -4.28 -7.92
N SER A 111 -4.79 -3.23 -8.73
CA SER A 111 -3.62 -2.36 -8.92
C SER A 111 -3.63 -1.12 -8.02
N GLN A 112 -4.64 -0.95 -7.15
CA GLN A 112 -4.76 0.26 -6.33
C GLN A 112 -3.54 0.47 -5.44
N GLY A 113 -2.96 -0.57 -4.90
CA GLY A 113 -1.75 -0.46 -4.09
C GLY A 113 -0.60 0.22 -4.86
N LEU A 114 -0.29 -0.26 -6.05
CA LEU A 114 0.73 0.38 -6.87
C LEU A 114 0.36 1.83 -7.25
N ILE A 115 -0.93 2.10 -7.53
CA ILE A 115 -1.42 3.43 -7.92
C ILE A 115 -1.33 4.42 -6.75
N LEU A 116 -1.65 4.00 -5.53
CA LEU A 116 -1.68 4.86 -4.36
C LEU A 116 -0.29 5.09 -3.75
N GLU A 117 0.57 4.06 -3.77
CA GLU A 117 1.93 4.13 -3.24
C GLU A 117 2.91 4.88 -4.19
N THR A 118 2.71 4.80 -5.51
CA THR A 118 3.58 5.49 -6.48
C THR A 118 3.74 7.00 -6.23
N PRO A 119 2.68 7.78 -5.94
CA PRO A 119 2.82 9.20 -5.59
C PRO A 119 3.70 9.47 -4.37
N ILE A 120 3.74 8.58 -3.38
CA ILE A 120 4.56 8.72 -2.17
C ILE A 120 6.03 8.74 -2.58
N GLU A 121 6.46 7.76 -3.39
CA GLU A 121 7.83 7.69 -3.91
C GLU A 121 8.23 8.95 -4.72
N PHE A 122 7.26 9.50 -5.49
CA PHE A 122 7.50 10.76 -6.20
C PHE A 122 7.60 11.96 -5.25
N PHE A 123 6.87 11.97 -4.14
CA PHE A 123 7.02 13.02 -3.12
C PHE A 123 8.38 12.90 -2.44
N ASP A 124 8.78 11.72 -2.01
CA ASP A 124 10.06 11.45 -1.35
C ASP A 124 11.25 11.91 -2.19
N ALA A 125 11.16 11.75 -3.51
CA ALA A 125 12.18 12.21 -4.46
C ALA A 125 12.55 13.69 -4.37
N TYR A 126 11.71 14.52 -3.74
CA TYR A 126 11.91 15.96 -3.61
C TYR A 126 12.26 16.43 -2.20
N TYR A 127 12.52 15.51 -1.25
CA TYR A 127 12.83 15.88 0.12
C TYR A 127 14.16 15.29 0.60
N GLU A 128 14.92 16.13 1.34
CA GLU A 128 16.19 15.74 1.93
C GLU A 128 16.02 14.59 2.93
N GLY A 129 16.88 13.59 2.86
CA GLY A 129 16.85 12.40 3.73
C GLY A 129 15.99 11.27 3.20
N TRP A 130 15.28 11.48 2.08
CA TRP A 130 14.58 10.47 1.31
C TRP A 130 14.95 10.58 -0.16
N GLY A 131 14.23 9.93 -1.03
CA GLY A 131 14.42 9.99 -2.47
C GLY A 131 13.53 8.97 -3.17
N PHE A 132 13.50 8.97 -4.50
CA PHE A 132 12.76 7.94 -5.23
C PHE A 132 13.43 6.58 -5.05
N SER A 133 12.78 5.68 -4.35
CA SER A 133 13.28 4.32 -4.12
C SER A 133 12.76 3.34 -5.17
N VAL A 134 13.69 2.75 -5.93
CA VAL A 134 13.35 1.67 -6.87
C VAL A 134 12.95 0.41 -6.13
N SER A 135 13.55 0.16 -4.95
CA SER A 135 13.21 -1.00 -4.11
C SER A 135 11.79 -0.94 -3.56
N ASP A 136 11.29 0.25 -3.20
CA ASP A 136 9.93 0.44 -2.74
C ASP A 136 8.93 0.31 -3.88
N MET A 137 9.24 0.85 -5.05
CA MET A 137 8.44 0.60 -6.25
C MET A 137 8.34 -0.88 -6.62
N VAL A 138 9.41 -1.65 -6.43
CA VAL A 138 9.37 -3.11 -6.62
C VAL A 138 8.48 -3.76 -5.56
N ALA A 139 8.62 -3.37 -4.28
CA ALA A 139 7.80 -3.90 -3.19
C ALA A 139 6.29 -3.59 -3.40
N ASN A 140 5.95 -2.36 -3.78
CA ASN A 140 4.59 -1.92 -4.12
C ASN A 140 4.00 -2.74 -5.28
N THR A 141 4.82 -2.94 -6.33
CA THR A 141 4.42 -3.77 -7.48
C THR A 141 4.15 -5.21 -7.06
N LEU A 142 5.06 -5.80 -6.27
CA LEU A 142 4.93 -7.17 -5.80
C LEU A 142 3.69 -7.36 -4.91
N GLY A 143 3.36 -6.40 -4.03
CA GLY A 143 2.16 -6.44 -3.21
C GLY A 143 0.88 -6.49 -4.04
N SER A 144 0.74 -5.59 -5.02
CA SER A 144 -0.40 -5.57 -5.93
C SER A 144 -0.47 -6.82 -6.82
N VAL A 145 0.65 -7.26 -7.38
CA VAL A 145 0.71 -8.48 -8.21
C VAL A 145 0.38 -9.72 -7.39
N PHE A 146 0.82 -9.78 -6.14
CA PHE A 146 0.53 -10.89 -5.24
C PHE A 146 -0.98 -11.03 -4.96
N PHE A 147 -1.66 -9.89 -4.74
CA PHE A 147 -3.11 -9.87 -4.65
C PHE A 147 -3.79 -10.36 -5.93
N ILE A 148 -3.44 -9.76 -7.08
CA ILE A 148 -4.05 -10.07 -8.38
C ILE A 148 -3.85 -11.55 -8.75
N ALA A 149 -2.65 -12.07 -8.54
CA ALA A 149 -2.31 -13.44 -8.88
C ALA A 149 -3.18 -14.43 -8.09
N GLN A 150 -3.28 -14.25 -6.76
CA GLN A 150 -4.11 -15.12 -5.94
C GLN A 150 -5.59 -15.04 -6.33
N GLN A 151 -6.12 -13.82 -6.47
CA GLN A 151 -7.52 -13.61 -6.84
C GLN A 151 -7.84 -14.23 -8.21
N LYS A 152 -6.92 -14.12 -9.16
CA LYS A 152 -7.08 -14.67 -10.51
C LYS A 152 -7.04 -16.19 -10.55
N TYR A 153 -6.09 -16.81 -9.84
CA TYR A 153 -5.84 -18.25 -9.96
C TYR A 153 -6.66 -19.08 -8.97
N PHE A 154 -6.95 -18.55 -7.78
CA PHE A 154 -7.68 -19.26 -6.72
C PHE A 154 -9.10 -18.73 -6.51
N GLY A 155 -9.43 -17.52 -6.98
CA GLY A 155 -10.69 -16.83 -6.67
C GLY A 155 -10.74 -16.27 -5.25
N GLU A 156 -9.69 -16.48 -4.46
CA GLU A 156 -9.56 -16.06 -3.06
C GLU A 156 -8.10 -15.81 -2.67
N GLN A 157 -7.89 -15.15 -1.53
CA GLN A 157 -6.57 -14.92 -0.98
C GLN A 157 -6.16 -16.10 -0.09
N VAL A 158 -5.41 -17.05 -0.65
CA VAL A 158 -4.96 -18.29 0.01
C VAL A 158 -3.85 -18.03 1.02
N ILE A 159 -2.95 -17.10 0.69
CA ILE A 159 -1.88 -16.62 1.56
C ILE A 159 -2.18 -15.16 1.89
N MET A 160 -2.43 -14.88 3.16
CA MET A 160 -2.79 -13.54 3.62
C MET A 160 -1.63 -12.86 4.33
N PRO A 161 -1.05 -11.80 3.76
CA PRO A 161 -0.18 -10.91 4.51
C PRO A 161 -0.94 -10.25 5.65
N LYS A 162 -0.34 -10.20 6.82
CA LYS A 162 -0.90 -9.58 8.02
C LYS A 162 0.17 -8.74 8.71
N LEU A 163 -0.25 -7.74 9.46
CA LEU A 163 0.62 -6.90 10.26
C LEU A 163 0.19 -7.00 11.72
N SER A 164 1.16 -7.15 12.62
CA SER A 164 1.00 -6.85 14.03
C SER A 164 1.97 -5.73 14.43
N PHE A 165 1.50 -4.88 15.32
CA PHE A 165 2.30 -3.80 15.88
C PHE A 165 2.25 -3.85 17.40
N SER A 166 3.42 -3.74 18.02
CA SER A 166 3.57 -3.51 19.44
C SER A 166 4.61 -2.43 19.65
N ARG A 167 4.30 -1.46 20.49
CA ARG A 167 5.21 -0.37 20.82
C ARG A 167 6.56 -0.90 21.30
N SER A 168 7.65 -0.53 20.64
CA SER A 168 8.98 -0.96 21.05
C SER A 168 9.48 -0.22 22.30
N ARG A 169 10.48 -0.79 22.96
CA ARG A 169 11.19 -0.10 24.07
C ARG A 169 11.95 1.13 23.58
N TYR A 170 12.31 1.19 22.30
CA TYR A 170 13.10 2.27 21.70
C TYR A 170 12.26 3.50 21.38
N ALA A 171 10.96 3.39 21.17
CA ALA A 171 10.07 4.51 20.88
C ALA A 171 10.16 5.65 21.89
N ARG A 172 10.43 5.32 23.17
CA ARG A 172 10.60 6.31 24.24
C ARG A 172 12.01 6.88 24.35
N THR A 173 13.03 6.11 23.95
CA THR A 173 14.45 6.51 24.08
C THR A 173 14.92 7.28 22.85
N ALA A 174 14.40 6.97 21.69
CA ALA A 174 14.71 7.62 20.41
C ALA A 174 13.60 8.61 19.98
N TYR A 175 13.21 9.49 20.91
CA TYR A 175 12.18 10.50 20.65
C TYR A 175 12.52 11.36 19.43
N GLY A 176 11.57 11.48 18.52
CA GLY A 176 11.72 12.20 17.27
C GLY A 176 12.27 11.35 16.10
N LEU A 177 12.98 10.24 16.38
CA LEU A 177 13.42 9.28 15.37
C LEU A 177 12.39 8.17 15.16
N LEU A 178 11.82 7.65 16.26
CA LEU A 178 10.85 6.57 16.27
C LEU A 178 9.46 7.03 16.73
N GLY A 179 9.10 8.27 16.42
CA GLY A 179 7.81 8.87 16.73
C GLY A 179 7.84 9.97 17.78
N LYS A 180 6.70 10.66 17.92
CA LYS A 180 6.54 11.87 18.74
C LYS A 180 5.77 11.59 20.05
N ASN A 181 6.04 10.48 20.70
CA ASN A 181 5.41 10.05 21.96
C ASN A 181 3.87 9.98 21.91
N ASN A 182 3.32 9.64 20.76
CA ASN A 182 1.92 9.27 20.60
C ASN A 182 1.81 8.02 19.74
N LEU A 183 0.81 7.21 20.00
CA LEU A 183 0.65 5.88 19.39
C LEU A 183 0.61 5.92 17.86
N LEU A 184 -0.03 6.95 17.29
CA LEU A 184 -0.16 7.07 15.83
C LEU A 184 1.17 7.41 15.17
N SER A 185 1.93 8.35 15.74
CA SER A 185 3.26 8.69 15.24
C SER A 185 4.24 7.52 15.39
N GLU A 186 4.22 6.83 16.54
CA GLU A 186 5.04 5.64 16.74
C GLU A 186 4.65 4.51 15.78
N PHE A 187 3.36 4.33 15.52
CA PHE A 187 2.91 3.40 14.48
C PHE A 187 3.48 3.73 13.09
N VAL A 188 3.77 4.97 12.79
CA VAL A 188 4.35 5.38 11.50
C VAL A 188 5.86 5.23 11.45
N TYR A 189 6.56 5.44 12.59
CA TYR A 189 8.02 5.53 12.61
C TYR A 189 8.73 4.37 13.31
N ASP A 190 8.05 3.67 14.24
CA ASP A 190 8.70 2.64 15.06
C ASP A 190 8.69 1.29 14.36
N TYR A 191 9.56 1.12 13.40
CA TYR A 191 9.72 -0.12 12.64
C TYR A 191 10.16 -1.32 13.50
N ASN A 192 10.72 -1.10 14.69
CA ASN A 192 10.97 -2.17 15.65
C ASN A 192 9.68 -2.79 16.23
N GLY A 193 8.58 -2.06 16.15
CA GLY A 193 7.27 -2.53 16.62
C GLY A 193 6.56 -3.46 15.67
N TYR A 194 7.02 -3.59 14.41
CA TYR A 194 6.34 -4.31 13.37
C TYR A 194 6.75 -5.78 13.28
N THR A 195 5.74 -6.63 13.06
CA THR A 195 5.94 -8.00 12.58
C THR A 195 4.99 -8.25 11.42
N TYR A 196 5.54 -8.56 10.27
CA TYR A 196 4.80 -8.95 9.08
C TYR A 196 4.67 -10.46 9.02
N TRP A 197 3.48 -10.95 8.76
CA TRP A 197 3.13 -12.37 8.75
C TRP A 197 2.58 -12.77 7.40
N PHE A 198 2.96 -13.95 6.93
CA PHE A 198 2.29 -14.63 5.84
C PHE A 198 1.51 -15.80 6.44
N SER A 199 0.18 -15.68 6.46
CA SER A 199 -0.73 -16.65 7.07
C SER A 199 -1.47 -17.42 5.98
N PHE A 200 -1.51 -18.74 6.08
CA PHE A 200 -2.20 -19.59 5.13
C PHE A 200 -2.90 -20.76 5.81
N SER A 201 -3.97 -21.26 5.17
CA SER A 201 -4.64 -22.51 5.59
C SER A 201 -3.96 -23.70 4.94
N PRO A 202 -3.33 -24.61 5.69
CA PRO A 202 -2.76 -25.84 5.13
C PRO A 202 -3.82 -26.70 4.43
N LYS A 203 -5.07 -26.66 4.91
CA LYS A 203 -6.22 -27.32 4.29
C LYS A 203 -6.41 -26.86 2.84
N ASN A 204 -6.42 -25.55 2.61
CA ASN A 204 -6.69 -24.97 1.29
C ASN A 204 -5.46 -25.07 0.37
N VAL A 205 -4.27 -24.76 0.90
CA VAL A 205 -3.01 -24.82 0.11
C VAL A 205 -2.67 -26.22 -0.35
N PHE A 206 -2.73 -27.19 0.57
CA PHE A 206 -2.31 -28.58 0.30
C PHE A 206 -3.48 -29.51 0.02
N ARG A 207 -4.73 -29.00 -0.01
CA ARG A 207 -5.96 -29.76 -0.23
C ARG A 207 -6.13 -30.91 0.75
N ILE A 208 -5.76 -30.71 2.02
CA ILE A 208 -5.86 -31.73 3.09
C ILE A 208 -7.21 -31.60 3.78
N ASN A 209 -8.24 -32.25 3.26
CA ASN A 209 -9.62 -32.16 3.76
C ASN A 209 -9.83 -32.57 5.23
N LYS A 210 -8.89 -33.32 5.82
CA LYS A 210 -8.98 -33.77 7.22
C LYS A 210 -8.61 -32.68 8.24
N LEU A 211 -7.98 -31.59 7.79
CA LEU A 211 -7.63 -30.48 8.68
C LEU A 211 -8.84 -29.58 8.96
N PRO A 212 -8.96 -29.05 10.19
CA PRO A 212 -10.04 -28.14 10.54
C PRO A 212 -9.90 -26.79 9.83
N ASP A 213 -11.03 -26.16 9.52
CA ASP A 213 -11.07 -24.88 8.79
C ASP A 213 -10.42 -23.72 9.55
N TRP A 214 -10.40 -23.76 10.88
CA TRP A 214 -9.80 -22.72 11.72
C TRP A 214 -8.26 -22.80 11.76
N LEU A 215 -7.64 -23.92 11.34
CA LEU A 215 -6.19 -24.08 11.41
C LEU A 215 -5.50 -23.25 10.32
N ASN A 216 -4.73 -22.27 10.77
CA ASN A 216 -3.84 -21.49 9.93
C ASN A 216 -2.42 -21.55 10.47
N LEU A 217 -1.46 -21.63 9.57
CA LEU A 217 -0.05 -21.46 9.88
C LEU A 217 0.36 -20.06 9.45
N ALA A 218 1.26 -19.44 10.20
CA ALA A 218 1.80 -18.16 9.88
C ALA A 218 3.31 -18.14 10.08
N LEU A 219 4.02 -17.56 9.10
CA LEU A 219 5.45 -17.26 9.21
C LEU A 219 5.57 -15.74 9.36
N GLY A 220 6.26 -15.30 10.42
CA GLY A 220 6.44 -13.89 10.71
C GLY A 220 7.89 -13.45 10.59
N TYR A 221 8.07 -12.20 10.17
CA TYR A 221 9.36 -11.50 10.19
C TYR A 221 9.19 -10.16 10.90
N GLY A 222 10.09 -9.88 11.84
CA GLY A 222 10.24 -8.61 12.55
C GLY A 222 11.70 -8.37 12.84
N ALA A 223 12.09 -7.12 13.00
CA ALA A 223 13.43 -6.72 13.38
C ALA A 223 13.39 -5.87 14.66
N ASP A 224 14.46 -5.86 15.43
CA ASP A 224 14.56 -5.13 16.69
C ASP A 224 15.95 -4.48 16.80
N GLY A 225 16.05 -3.40 17.57
CA GLY A 225 17.32 -2.71 17.84
C GLY A 225 17.68 -1.62 16.85
N MET A 226 16.78 -1.25 15.93
CA MET A 226 17.03 -0.22 14.94
C MET A 226 16.79 1.18 15.55
N LEU A 227 17.78 2.05 15.52
CA LEU A 227 17.71 3.46 15.90
C LEU A 227 17.76 4.40 14.70
N GLY A 228 18.00 3.87 13.52
CA GLY A 228 18.07 4.57 12.24
C GLY A 228 17.97 3.59 11.08
N GLU A 229 17.97 4.12 9.86
CA GLU A 229 17.76 3.33 8.65
C GLU A 229 18.84 2.27 8.41
N PHE A 230 20.09 2.57 8.75
CA PHE A 230 21.24 1.69 8.54
C PHE A 230 21.98 1.31 9.84
N GLU A 231 21.35 1.52 10.99
CA GLU A 231 21.94 1.29 12.31
C GLU A 231 21.19 0.20 13.09
#